data_9504b09becbc0bdf0726e846dea9dae1
#
_entry.id   9504b09becbc0bdf0726e846dea9dae1
#
_cell.length_a   1.000
_cell.length_b   1.000
_cell.length_c   1.000
_cell.angle_alpha   90.00
_cell.angle_beta   90.00
_cell.angle_gamma   90.00
#
_symmetry.space_group_name_H-M   'P 1'
#
loop_
_entity.id
_entity.type
_entity.pdbx_description
1 polymer ?
#
loop_
_entity_poly.entity_id
_entity_poly.type
_entity_poly.pdbx_seq_one_letter_code
_entity_poly.pdbx_strand_id
1 'polypeptide(L)'
;MLYDDIVDFDNLLAAYREARKGKRYRGEVAGYTARLEEKLLNLHNHLVWQTWEPSRAREFVVLEPKMRRIQAPPFPDRIVHHALVDLVEPMFERRFIDHSYACRKGKGTHAAILSLQKMLRQCRRNWGTVYVVQADVSQFFASVNHDAVMAQAERVIDCDRTLNLWRTILGAYGHEDGIGLPVGALTSQLSANIVLDRVDHAMTDNKGAGRYLRYMDDIVILAPSKQQAHKRLNQLAGEIAYSGLKLNPKTCIKPASAGVDWCGYRTWSTHIPVSYTHLTLPTKRIV
;
A
#
# COMPACT_ATOMS: atom_id res chain seq x y z
N MET A 1 -17.00 6.29 -20.53
CA MET A 1 -17.05 6.52 -19.05
C MET A 1 -16.02 5.61 -18.39
N LEU A 2 -15.49 5.97 -17.20
CA LEU A 2 -14.40 5.22 -16.57
C LEU A 2 -14.64 3.69 -16.50
N TYR A 3 -15.86 3.27 -16.17
CA TYR A 3 -16.20 1.84 -16.16
C TYR A 3 -16.08 1.18 -17.53
N ASP A 4 -16.53 1.87 -18.58
CA ASP A 4 -16.46 1.32 -19.94
C ASP A 4 -14.99 1.16 -20.39
N ASP A 5 -14.12 2.09 -19.97
CA ASP A 5 -12.68 1.99 -20.20
C ASP A 5 -12.06 0.83 -19.40
N ILE A 6 -12.53 0.57 -18.15
CA ILE A 6 -12.04 -0.55 -17.32
C ILE A 6 -12.38 -1.89 -17.96
N VAL A 7 -13.62 -2.05 -18.47
CA VAL A 7 -14.09 -3.32 -19.03
C VAL A 7 -13.73 -3.48 -20.51
N ASP A 8 -13.15 -2.45 -21.13
CA ASP A 8 -12.70 -2.51 -22.51
C ASP A 8 -11.77 -3.69 -22.76
N PHE A 9 -11.92 -4.34 -23.91
CA PHE A 9 -11.20 -5.57 -24.24
C PHE A 9 -9.67 -5.34 -24.30
N ASP A 10 -9.23 -4.21 -24.83
CA ASP A 10 -7.80 -3.87 -24.92
C ASP A 10 -7.21 -3.61 -23.53
N ASN A 11 -7.98 -2.98 -22.63
CA ASN A 11 -7.58 -2.81 -21.24
C ASN A 11 -7.50 -4.16 -20.50
N LEU A 12 -8.47 -5.05 -20.69
CA LEU A 12 -8.44 -6.40 -20.12
C LEU A 12 -7.26 -7.23 -20.67
N LEU A 13 -6.93 -7.09 -21.94
CA LEU A 13 -5.76 -7.74 -22.54
C LEU A 13 -4.45 -7.17 -21.98
N ALA A 14 -4.36 -5.86 -21.76
CA ALA A 14 -3.22 -5.23 -21.10
C ALA A 14 -3.10 -5.71 -19.64
N ALA A 15 -4.20 -5.72 -18.89
CA ALA A 15 -4.28 -6.24 -17.52
C ALA A 15 -3.87 -7.72 -17.42
N TYR A 16 -4.28 -8.56 -18.37
CA TYR A 16 -3.82 -9.95 -18.46
C TYR A 16 -2.30 -10.02 -18.64
N ARG A 17 -1.71 -9.17 -19.50
CA ARG A 17 -0.25 -9.15 -19.73
C ARG A 17 0.51 -8.81 -18.45
N GLU A 18 0.04 -7.84 -17.67
CA GLU A 18 0.63 -7.47 -16.39
C GLU A 18 0.40 -8.55 -15.31
N ALA A 19 -0.80 -9.09 -15.18
CA ALA A 19 -1.12 -10.15 -14.21
C ALA A 19 -0.26 -11.41 -14.37
N ARG A 20 0.10 -11.77 -15.61
CA ARG A 20 0.94 -12.95 -15.91
C ARG A 20 2.44 -12.71 -15.80
N LYS A 21 2.90 -11.48 -15.69
CA LYS A 21 4.32 -11.10 -15.67
C LYS A 21 5.07 -11.83 -14.56
N GLY A 22 6.16 -12.51 -14.91
CA GLY A 22 6.93 -13.33 -13.97
C GLY A 22 6.23 -14.60 -13.46
N LYS A 23 5.05 -14.96 -14.02
CA LYS A 23 4.25 -16.12 -13.56
C LYS A 23 3.82 -17.07 -14.69
N ARG A 24 4.40 -16.91 -15.89
CA ARG A 24 4.02 -17.67 -17.11
C ARG A 24 4.15 -19.19 -16.95
N TYR A 25 5.06 -19.63 -16.08
CA TYR A 25 5.34 -21.06 -15.79
C TYR A 25 4.31 -21.71 -14.85
N ARG A 26 3.41 -20.93 -14.23
CA ARG A 26 2.37 -21.47 -13.34
C ARG A 26 1.26 -22.11 -14.16
N GLY A 27 0.86 -23.35 -13.79
CA GLY A 27 -0.17 -24.09 -14.51
C GLY A 27 -1.49 -23.33 -14.69
N GLU A 28 -1.93 -22.58 -13.67
CA GLU A 28 -3.12 -21.74 -13.73
C GLU A 28 -3.02 -20.67 -14.83
N VAL A 29 -1.85 -20.03 -14.95
CA VAL A 29 -1.59 -19.00 -15.97
C VAL A 29 -1.47 -19.63 -17.35
N ALA A 30 -0.76 -20.75 -17.47
CA ALA A 30 -0.61 -21.50 -18.71
C ALA A 30 -1.97 -21.99 -19.24
N GLY A 31 -2.80 -22.57 -18.36
CA GLY A 31 -4.14 -23.05 -18.71
C GLY A 31 -5.11 -21.92 -19.10
N TYR A 32 -4.99 -20.73 -18.51
CA TYR A 32 -5.74 -19.55 -18.94
C TYR A 32 -5.25 -19.07 -20.31
N THR A 33 -3.93 -19.02 -20.50
CA THR A 33 -3.28 -18.57 -21.74
C THR A 33 -3.64 -19.45 -22.94
N ALA A 34 -3.76 -20.77 -22.75
CA ALA A 34 -4.10 -21.73 -23.81
C ALA A 34 -5.49 -21.49 -24.45
N ARG A 35 -6.40 -20.82 -23.70
CA ARG A 35 -7.76 -20.47 -24.15
C ARG A 35 -8.00 -18.99 -23.91
N LEU A 36 -7.03 -18.14 -24.22
CA LEU A 36 -7.02 -16.74 -23.84
C LEU A 36 -8.23 -15.98 -24.37
N GLU A 37 -8.49 -16.07 -25.68
CA GLU A 37 -9.55 -15.32 -26.32
C GLU A 37 -10.92 -15.67 -25.72
N GLU A 38 -11.24 -16.96 -25.63
CA GLU A 38 -12.50 -17.42 -25.06
C GLU A 38 -12.69 -16.97 -23.61
N LYS A 39 -11.64 -17.16 -22.78
CA LYS A 39 -11.71 -16.81 -21.36
C LYS A 39 -11.75 -15.30 -21.12
N LEU A 40 -11.03 -14.53 -21.92
CA LEU A 40 -11.02 -13.09 -21.81
C LEU A 40 -12.35 -12.49 -22.29
N LEU A 41 -12.93 -13.02 -23.39
CA LEU A 41 -14.25 -12.62 -23.87
C LEU A 41 -15.34 -12.94 -22.85
N ASN A 42 -15.28 -14.12 -22.22
CA ASN A 42 -16.21 -14.48 -21.17
C ASN A 42 -16.11 -13.53 -19.97
N LEU A 43 -14.88 -13.20 -19.53
CA LEU A 43 -14.63 -12.24 -18.45
C LEU A 43 -15.17 -10.85 -18.80
N HIS A 44 -14.88 -10.38 -20.02
CA HIS A 44 -15.43 -9.12 -20.56
C HIS A 44 -16.95 -9.08 -20.49
N ASN A 45 -17.64 -10.12 -20.99
CA ASN A 45 -19.09 -10.19 -20.97
C ASN A 45 -19.66 -10.11 -19.54
N HIS A 46 -19.09 -10.87 -18.60
CA HIS A 46 -19.52 -10.80 -17.21
C HIS A 46 -19.31 -9.42 -16.58
N LEU A 47 -18.24 -8.72 -16.91
CA LEU A 47 -18.00 -7.35 -16.46
C LEU A 47 -18.98 -6.37 -17.09
N VAL A 48 -19.21 -6.44 -18.41
CA VAL A 48 -20.17 -5.59 -19.12
C VAL A 48 -21.58 -5.75 -18.56
N TRP A 49 -22.00 -6.98 -18.31
CA TRP A 49 -23.31 -7.28 -17.71
C TRP A 49 -23.38 -7.10 -16.20
N GLN A 50 -22.25 -6.73 -15.56
CA GLN A 50 -22.16 -6.58 -14.11
C GLN A 50 -22.55 -7.85 -13.32
N THR A 51 -22.30 -9.01 -13.90
CA THR A 51 -22.54 -10.35 -13.32
C THR A 51 -21.25 -11.03 -12.88
N TRP A 52 -20.12 -10.32 -12.92
CA TRP A 52 -18.88 -10.84 -12.45
C TRP A 52 -18.86 -10.90 -10.91
N GLU A 53 -18.48 -12.06 -10.40
CA GLU A 53 -18.28 -12.30 -8.97
C GLU A 53 -16.85 -12.80 -8.72
N PRO A 54 -16.18 -12.30 -7.68
CA PRO A 54 -14.86 -12.78 -7.30
C PRO A 54 -14.87 -14.24 -6.92
N SER A 55 -13.90 -14.99 -7.41
CA SER A 55 -13.73 -16.39 -7.06
C SER A 55 -13.09 -16.53 -5.68
N ARG A 56 -13.26 -17.68 -5.04
CA ARG A 56 -12.65 -17.95 -3.73
C ARG A 56 -11.13 -17.83 -3.79
N ALA A 57 -10.58 -17.01 -2.90
CA ALA A 57 -9.14 -16.84 -2.78
C ALA A 57 -8.44 -18.12 -2.32
N ARG A 58 -7.22 -18.33 -2.80
CA ARG A 58 -6.33 -19.35 -2.25
C ARG A 58 -5.66 -18.80 -0.99
N GLU A 59 -5.87 -19.45 0.14
CA GLU A 59 -5.26 -19.09 1.40
C GLU A 59 -3.99 -19.91 1.68
N PHE A 60 -2.95 -19.25 2.17
CA PHE A 60 -1.74 -19.87 2.66
C PHE A 60 -1.03 -18.98 3.67
N VAL A 61 -0.19 -19.55 4.49
CA VAL A 61 0.59 -18.83 5.50
C VAL A 61 2.03 -18.72 5.04
N VAL A 62 2.57 -17.50 5.12
CA VAL A 62 3.99 -17.20 4.96
C VAL A 62 4.58 -16.98 6.34
N LEU A 63 5.66 -17.69 6.70
CA LEU A 63 6.24 -17.66 8.04
C LEU A 63 7.33 -16.60 8.20
N GLU A 64 8.04 -16.22 7.13
CA GLU A 64 9.18 -15.29 7.16
C GLU A 64 8.88 -14.00 6.40
N PRO A 65 9.35 -12.83 6.92
CA PRO A 65 10.01 -12.57 8.21
C PRO A 65 9.05 -12.54 9.41
N LYS A 66 7.75 -12.58 9.18
CA LYS A 66 6.66 -12.66 10.17
C LYS A 66 5.56 -13.52 9.59
N MET A 67 4.90 -14.28 10.45
CA MET A 67 3.72 -15.06 10.05
C MET A 67 2.64 -14.13 9.47
N ARG A 68 2.24 -14.40 8.23
CA ARG A 68 1.17 -13.68 7.53
C ARG A 68 0.25 -14.65 6.83
N ARG A 69 -1.04 -14.49 7.03
CA ARG A 69 -2.06 -15.18 6.23
C ARG A 69 -2.23 -14.41 4.92
N ILE A 70 -2.00 -15.07 3.80
CA ILE A 70 -2.11 -14.50 2.47
C ILE A 70 -3.39 -15.04 1.82
N GLN A 71 -4.19 -14.15 1.29
CA GLN A 71 -5.38 -14.46 0.49
C GLN A 71 -5.09 -14.05 -0.95
N ALA A 72 -4.69 -15.02 -1.77
CA ALA A 72 -4.32 -14.76 -3.15
C ALA A 72 -5.53 -14.97 -4.07
N PRO A 73 -6.01 -13.93 -4.75
CA PRO A 73 -7.04 -14.07 -5.78
C PRO A 73 -6.59 -15.04 -6.88
N PRO A 74 -7.49 -15.84 -7.45
CA PRO A 74 -7.24 -16.63 -8.65
C PRO A 74 -6.78 -15.76 -9.82
N PHE A 75 -6.15 -16.38 -10.80
CA PHE A 75 -5.56 -15.62 -11.91
C PHE A 75 -6.57 -14.77 -12.70
N PRO A 76 -7.80 -15.23 -13.02
CA PRO A 76 -8.82 -14.39 -13.68
C PRO A 76 -9.15 -13.12 -12.88
N ASP A 77 -9.31 -13.25 -11.57
CA ASP A 77 -9.66 -12.12 -10.70
C ASP A 77 -8.53 -11.09 -10.64
N ARG A 78 -7.27 -11.55 -10.72
CA ARG A 78 -6.12 -10.63 -10.82
C ARG A 78 -6.16 -9.77 -12.09
N ILE A 79 -6.72 -10.29 -13.17
CA ILE A 79 -6.93 -9.49 -14.40
C ILE A 79 -7.88 -8.34 -14.11
N VAL A 80 -8.99 -8.60 -13.40
CA VAL A 80 -9.95 -7.57 -12.99
C VAL A 80 -9.29 -6.54 -12.06
N HIS A 81 -8.50 -7.00 -11.09
CA HIS A 81 -7.76 -6.09 -10.20
C HIS A 81 -6.79 -5.19 -10.98
N HIS A 82 -6.07 -5.73 -11.97
CA HIS A 82 -5.20 -4.91 -12.82
C HIS A 82 -6.02 -3.95 -13.69
N ALA A 83 -7.08 -4.41 -14.33
CA ALA A 83 -7.92 -3.58 -15.20
C ALA A 83 -8.51 -2.37 -14.44
N LEU A 84 -8.93 -2.57 -13.19
CA LEU A 84 -9.41 -1.50 -12.33
C LEU A 84 -8.25 -0.57 -11.91
N VAL A 85 -7.20 -1.14 -11.30
CA VAL A 85 -6.14 -0.35 -10.66
C VAL A 85 -5.35 0.46 -11.69
N ASP A 86 -5.04 -0.09 -12.86
CA ASP A 86 -4.24 0.60 -13.88
C ASP A 86 -4.88 1.91 -14.36
N LEU A 87 -6.23 2.00 -14.31
CA LEU A 87 -6.97 3.21 -14.69
C LEU A 87 -7.27 4.14 -13.52
N VAL A 88 -7.50 3.61 -12.30
CA VAL A 88 -7.85 4.46 -11.16
C VAL A 88 -6.62 4.95 -10.38
N GLU A 89 -5.53 4.17 -10.31
CA GLU A 89 -4.30 4.55 -9.59
C GLU A 89 -3.78 5.94 -9.99
N PRO A 90 -3.70 6.32 -11.30
CA PRO A 90 -3.22 7.64 -11.69
C PRO A 90 -4.06 8.80 -11.15
N MET A 91 -5.35 8.58 -10.88
CA MET A 91 -6.25 9.60 -10.31
C MET A 91 -5.87 9.90 -8.85
N PHE A 92 -5.52 8.86 -8.08
CA PHE A 92 -5.09 9.00 -6.69
C PHE A 92 -3.62 9.42 -6.58
N GLU A 93 -2.76 8.95 -7.48
CA GLU A 93 -1.32 9.27 -7.47
C GLU A 93 -1.07 10.78 -7.52
N ARG A 94 -1.93 11.56 -8.21
CA ARG A 94 -1.86 13.03 -8.26
C ARG A 94 -2.21 13.70 -6.94
N ARG A 95 -2.85 13.00 -6.02
CA ARG A 95 -3.31 13.51 -4.72
C ARG A 95 -2.37 13.12 -3.59
N PHE A 96 -1.74 11.95 -3.70
CA PHE A 96 -0.84 11.45 -2.66
C PHE A 96 0.33 12.40 -2.42
N ILE A 97 0.66 12.62 -1.17
CA ILE A 97 1.83 13.41 -0.79
C ILE A 97 3.13 12.81 -1.35
N ASP A 98 4.14 13.64 -1.58
CA ASP A 98 5.44 13.19 -2.10
C ASP A 98 6.14 12.18 -1.18
N HIS A 99 5.95 12.28 0.12
CA HIS A 99 6.64 11.50 1.13
C HIS A 99 5.91 10.22 1.59
N SER A 100 5.00 9.72 0.77
CA SER A 100 4.44 8.37 0.82
C SER A 100 5.13 7.50 -0.23
N TYR A 101 5.67 6.33 0.15
CA TYR A 101 6.64 5.59 -0.69
C TYR A 101 6.23 4.17 -1.06
N ALA A 102 5.36 3.53 -0.31
CA ALA A 102 5.02 2.13 -0.54
C ALA A 102 4.06 1.96 -1.71
N CYS A 103 4.30 0.94 -2.54
CA CYS A 103 3.42 0.53 -3.64
C CYS A 103 3.10 1.66 -4.63
N ARG A 104 4.04 2.53 -4.93
CA ARG A 104 3.92 3.65 -5.87
C ARG A 104 5.04 3.60 -6.92
N LYS A 105 4.72 3.91 -8.18
CA LYS A 105 5.69 3.93 -9.29
C LYS A 105 6.77 4.98 -9.04
N GLY A 106 8.04 4.61 -9.26
CA GLY A 106 9.19 5.50 -9.02
C GLY A 106 9.53 5.77 -7.55
N LYS A 107 8.79 5.18 -6.60
CA LYS A 107 9.02 5.24 -5.16
C LYS A 107 9.63 3.91 -4.66
N GLY A 108 9.39 3.51 -3.45
CA GLY A 108 9.86 2.26 -2.88
C GLY A 108 10.88 2.47 -1.76
N THR A 109 11.42 1.37 -1.24
CA THR A 109 12.28 1.36 -0.05
C THR A 109 13.52 2.25 -0.19
N HIS A 110 14.22 2.17 -1.33
CA HIS A 110 15.43 2.97 -1.54
C HIS A 110 15.13 4.47 -1.58
N ALA A 111 14.08 4.88 -2.30
CA ALA A 111 13.67 6.28 -2.36
C ALA A 111 13.25 6.80 -0.98
N ALA A 112 12.54 6.00 -0.20
CA ALA A 112 12.13 6.31 1.16
C ALA A 112 13.34 6.60 2.05
N ILE A 113 14.34 5.72 2.07
CA ILE A 113 15.52 5.81 2.93
C ILE A 113 16.41 6.98 2.53
N LEU A 114 16.63 7.20 1.24
CA LEU A 114 17.40 8.36 0.76
C LEU A 114 16.71 9.68 1.13
N SER A 115 15.38 9.73 1.05
CA SER A 115 14.59 10.88 1.48
C SER A 115 14.67 11.09 2.98
N LEU A 116 14.55 10.04 3.79
CA LEU A 116 14.74 10.11 5.23
C LEU A 116 16.13 10.66 5.58
N GLN A 117 17.19 10.14 4.97
CA GLN A 117 18.56 10.63 5.21
C GLN A 117 18.70 12.12 4.85
N LYS A 118 18.18 12.53 3.69
CA LYS A 118 18.19 13.93 3.26
C LYS A 118 17.47 14.83 4.28
N MET A 119 16.28 14.42 4.73
CA MET A 119 15.54 15.16 5.75
C MET A 119 16.26 15.21 7.09
N LEU A 120 16.87 14.12 7.56
CA LEU A 120 17.66 14.10 8.78
C LEU A 120 18.83 15.10 8.71
N ARG A 121 19.53 15.19 7.58
CA ARG A 121 20.60 16.18 7.36
C ARG A 121 20.09 17.60 7.44
N GLN A 122 18.96 17.89 6.77
CA GLN A 122 18.33 19.21 6.79
C GLN A 122 17.86 19.60 8.19
N CYS A 123 17.13 18.68 8.86
CA CYS A 123 16.65 18.91 10.21
C CYS A 123 17.79 19.13 11.22
N ARG A 124 18.86 18.33 11.14
CA ARG A 124 20.04 18.49 12.00
C ARG A 124 20.71 19.85 11.78
N ARG A 125 20.80 20.31 10.53
CA ARG A 125 21.39 21.62 10.20
C ARG A 125 20.53 22.76 10.76
N ASN A 126 19.19 22.63 10.66
CA ASN A 126 18.29 23.70 11.02
C ASN A 126 17.97 23.74 12.53
N TRP A 127 17.94 22.58 13.19
CA TRP A 127 17.47 22.44 14.58
C TRP A 127 18.57 22.02 15.56
N GLY A 128 19.71 21.54 15.07
CA GLY A 128 20.78 20.96 15.88
C GLY A 128 20.39 19.57 16.37
N THR A 129 19.49 19.49 17.34
CA THR A 129 18.95 18.22 17.83
C THR A 129 17.69 17.83 17.07
N VAL A 130 17.55 16.55 16.75
CA VAL A 130 16.38 15.99 16.06
C VAL A 130 15.83 14.83 16.87
N TYR A 131 14.53 14.86 17.16
CA TYR A 131 13.75 13.75 17.70
C TYR A 131 12.95 13.09 16.62
N VAL A 132 12.76 11.79 16.75
CA VAL A 132 12.05 10.96 15.77
C VAL A 132 10.91 10.26 16.47
N VAL A 133 9.69 10.42 15.93
CA VAL A 133 8.57 9.52 16.20
C VAL A 133 8.66 8.39 15.20
N GLN A 134 8.70 7.16 15.68
CA GLN A 134 8.52 5.94 14.89
C GLN A 134 7.20 5.32 15.29
N ALA A 135 6.28 5.26 14.36
CA ALA A 135 4.93 4.77 14.57
C ALA A 135 4.58 3.74 13.51
N ASP A 136 3.78 2.78 13.89
CA ASP A 136 3.27 1.71 13.06
C ASP A 136 1.78 1.52 13.35
N VAL A 137 0.95 1.21 12.36
CA VAL A 137 -0.47 0.95 12.55
C VAL A 137 -0.67 -0.51 12.89
N SER A 138 -1.33 -0.77 14.02
CA SER A 138 -1.57 -2.12 14.50
C SER A 138 -2.47 -2.89 13.54
N GLN A 139 -2.04 -4.09 13.12
CA GLN A 139 -2.80 -5.00 12.24
C GLN A 139 -3.45 -4.29 11.05
N PHE A 140 -2.73 -3.36 10.42
CA PHE A 140 -3.28 -2.40 9.46
C PHE A 140 -4.20 -3.05 8.42
N PHE A 141 -3.69 -3.99 7.62
CA PHE A 141 -4.50 -4.63 6.58
C PHE A 141 -5.75 -5.35 7.12
N ALA A 142 -5.68 -5.94 8.30
CA ALA A 142 -6.79 -6.63 8.92
C ALA A 142 -7.83 -5.67 9.57
N SER A 143 -7.44 -4.41 9.77
CA SER A 143 -8.28 -3.43 10.50
C SER A 143 -8.90 -2.36 9.59
N VAL A 144 -8.57 -2.34 8.29
CA VAL A 144 -9.12 -1.34 7.36
C VAL A 144 -10.60 -1.60 7.14
N ASN A 145 -11.43 -0.60 7.42
CA ASN A 145 -12.85 -0.62 7.10
C ASN A 145 -13.07 -0.31 5.61
N HIS A 146 -13.88 -1.11 4.92
CA HIS A 146 -14.18 -0.93 3.50
C HIS A 146 -14.91 0.38 3.22
N ASP A 147 -15.82 0.81 4.11
CA ASP A 147 -16.53 2.09 3.97
C ASP A 147 -15.55 3.27 4.03
N ALA A 148 -14.50 3.19 4.86
CA ALA A 148 -13.47 4.22 4.90
C ALA A 148 -12.68 4.29 3.59
N VAL A 149 -12.43 3.16 2.93
CA VAL A 149 -11.83 3.13 1.58
C VAL A 149 -12.76 3.80 0.58
N MET A 150 -14.03 3.36 0.57
CA MET A 150 -15.03 3.83 -0.41
C MET A 150 -15.34 5.31 -0.26
N ALA A 151 -15.47 5.81 0.97
CA ALA A 151 -15.69 7.23 1.23
C ALA A 151 -14.55 8.13 0.69
N GLN A 152 -13.30 7.63 0.64
CA GLN A 152 -12.21 8.35 -0.01
C GLN A 152 -12.23 8.15 -1.53
N ALA A 153 -12.59 6.97 -2.01
CA ALA A 153 -12.69 6.66 -3.44
C ALA A 153 -13.76 7.53 -4.13
N GLU A 154 -14.92 7.69 -3.52
CA GLU A 154 -16.05 8.50 -3.99
C GLU A 154 -15.70 9.99 -4.14
N ARG A 155 -14.69 10.49 -3.44
CA ARG A 155 -14.20 11.88 -3.60
C ARG A 155 -13.40 12.11 -4.89
N VAL A 156 -13.03 11.03 -5.56
CA VAL A 156 -12.14 11.06 -6.73
C VAL A 156 -12.79 10.43 -7.96
N ILE A 157 -13.61 9.41 -7.74
CA ILE A 157 -14.26 8.65 -8.80
C ILE A 157 -15.76 8.99 -8.81
N ASP A 158 -16.20 9.62 -9.90
CA ASP A 158 -17.61 9.93 -10.17
C ASP A 158 -18.18 8.89 -11.16
N CYS A 159 -18.18 7.61 -10.76
CA CYS A 159 -18.70 6.53 -11.57
C CYS A 159 -19.17 5.36 -10.68
N ASP A 160 -20.47 5.28 -10.43
CA ASP A 160 -21.06 4.27 -9.53
C ASP A 160 -20.73 2.84 -9.94
N ARG A 161 -20.69 2.53 -11.23
CA ARG A 161 -20.33 1.19 -11.72
C ARG A 161 -18.90 0.81 -11.34
N THR A 162 -17.96 1.76 -11.41
CA THR A 162 -16.57 1.56 -10.98
C THR A 162 -16.47 1.36 -9.47
N LEU A 163 -17.18 2.19 -8.71
CA LEU A 163 -17.23 2.09 -7.24
C LEU A 163 -17.87 0.76 -6.81
N ASN A 164 -18.93 0.31 -7.48
CA ASN A 164 -19.58 -0.97 -7.21
C ASN A 164 -18.65 -2.17 -7.50
N LEU A 165 -17.91 -2.14 -8.62
CA LEU A 165 -16.89 -3.16 -8.91
C LEU A 165 -15.84 -3.19 -7.79
N TRP A 166 -15.38 -2.03 -7.31
CA TRP A 166 -14.39 -1.96 -6.22
C TRP A 166 -14.97 -2.50 -4.90
N ARG A 167 -16.24 -2.14 -4.55
CA ARG A 167 -16.92 -2.71 -3.37
C ARG A 167 -17.03 -4.23 -3.46
N THR A 168 -17.40 -4.76 -4.63
CA THR A 168 -17.46 -6.21 -4.90
C THR A 168 -16.11 -6.88 -4.66
N ILE A 169 -15.01 -6.28 -5.14
CA ILE A 169 -13.65 -6.79 -4.90
C ILE A 169 -13.29 -6.75 -3.42
N LEU A 170 -13.58 -5.65 -2.71
CA LEU A 170 -13.27 -5.53 -1.28
C LEU A 170 -14.07 -6.52 -0.45
N GLY A 171 -15.36 -6.70 -0.74
CA GLY A 171 -16.26 -7.60 -0.01
C GLY A 171 -15.96 -9.08 -0.20
N ALA A 172 -15.23 -9.46 -1.26
CA ALA A 172 -14.88 -10.86 -1.52
C ALA A 172 -13.78 -11.39 -0.58
N TYR A 173 -13.02 -10.51 0.01
CA TYR A 173 -11.85 -10.83 0.80
C TYR A 173 -11.88 -10.00 2.09
N GLY A 174 -11.57 -10.61 3.20
CA GLY A 174 -11.57 -9.94 4.48
C GLY A 174 -11.64 -10.95 5.61
N HIS A 175 -11.58 -10.47 6.85
CA HIS A 175 -11.69 -11.31 8.04
C HIS A 175 -13.10 -11.27 8.63
N GLU A 176 -13.81 -10.17 8.43
CA GLU A 176 -15.17 -9.91 8.89
C GLU A 176 -15.91 -9.08 7.82
N ASP A 177 -17.22 -9.06 7.85
CA ASP A 177 -18.03 -8.28 6.92
C ASP A 177 -17.65 -6.79 6.96
N GLY A 178 -17.15 -6.29 5.85
CA GLY A 178 -16.76 -4.90 5.69
C GLY A 178 -15.42 -4.49 6.32
N ILE A 179 -14.62 -5.44 6.86
CA ILE A 179 -13.34 -5.15 7.49
C ILE A 179 -12.24 -6.07 6.95
N GLY A 180 -11.08 -5.49 6.70
CA GLY A 180 -9.87 -6.20 6.31
C GLY A 180 -9.60 -6.17 4.81
N LEU A 181 -8.34 -5.93 4.48
CA LEU A 181 -7.83 -5.99 3.12
C LEU A 181 -7.01 -7.26 2.93
N PRO A 182 -7.22 -8.04 1.87
CA PRO A 182 -6.45 -9.24 1.60
C PRO A 182 -4.98 -8.90 1.32
N VAL A 183 -4.08 -9.53 2.07
CA VAL A 183 -2.65 -9.37 1.82
C VAL A 183 -2.27 -10.12 0.54
N GLY A 184 -1.78 -9.38 -0.46
CA GLY A 184 -1.34 -9.92 -1.75
C GLY A 184 -2.21 -9.55 -2.95
N ALA A 185 -3.33 -8.88 -2.74
CA ALA A 185 -4.12 -8.30 -3.83
C ALA A 185 -3.63 -6.90 -4.20
N LEU A 186 -3.63 -6.58 -5.49
CA LEU A 186 -3.20 -5.27 -6.01
C LEU A 186 -4.11 -4.14 -5.52
N THR A 187 -5.42 -4.36 -5.53
CA THR A 187 -6.41 -3.41 -5.03
C THR A 187 -6.24 -3.07 -3.56
N SER A 188 -5.80 -4.03 -2.74
CA SER A 188 -5.54 -3.80 -1.31
C SER A 188 -4.40 -2.81 -1.08
N GLN A 189 -3.37 -2.82 -1.92
CA GLN A 189 -2.25 -1.89 -1.81
C GLN A 189 -2.69 -0.45 -2.11
N LEU A 190 -3.49 -0.26 -3.15
CA LEU A 190 -4.06 1.04 -3.48
C LEU A 190 -5.04 1.50 -2.40
N SER A 191 -5.97 0.64 -1.97
CA SER A 191 -6.95 0.93 -0.90
C SER A 191 -6.26 1.34 0.40
N ALA A 192 -5.18 0.67 0.77
CA ALA A 192 -4.36 0.99 1.94
C ALA A 192 -3.76 2.40 1.86
N ASN A 193 -3.23 2.78 0.70
CA ASN A 193 -2.70 4.13 0.49
C ASN A 193 -3.80 5.19 0.53
N ILE A 194 -4.98 4.91 -0.05
CA ILE A 194 -6.13 5.82 -0.09
C ILE A 194 -6.65 6.13 1.32
N VAL A 195 -6.79 5.12 2.19
CA VAL A 195 -7.25 5.33 3.57
C VAL A 195 -6.28 6.22 4.35
N LEU A 196 -4.97 6.03 4.17
CA LEU A 196 -3.96 6.80 4.88
C LEU A 196 -3.66 8.16 4.24
N ASP A 197 -4.12 8.43 3.02
CA ASP A 197 -3.93 9.71 2.35
C ASP A 197 -4.51 10.89 3.16
N ARG A 198 -5.68 10.70 3.77
CA ARG A 198 -6.27 11.69 4.67
C ARG A 198 -5.35 11.99 5.87
N VAL A 199 -4.76 10.96 6.45
CA VAL A 199 -3.81 11.12 7.56
C VAL A 199 -2.55 11.84 7.08
N ASP A 200 -2.05 11.47 5.90
CA ASP A 200 -0.88 12.10 5.29
C ASP A 200 -1.08 13.62 5.14
N HIS A 201 -2.22 14.05 4.57
CA HIS A 201 -2.57 15.45 4.41
C HIS A 201 -2.74 16.16 5.75
N ALA A 202 -3.46 15.57 6.71
CA ALA A 202 -3.61 16.15 8.05
C ALA A 202 -2.25 16.36 8.75
N MET A 203 -1.28 15.49 8.46
CA MET A 203 0.06 15.56 9.04
C MET A 203 1.01 16.50 8.27
N THR A 204 0.75 16.85 7.01
CA THR A 204 1.67 17.62 6.16
C THR A 204 1.20 19.03 5.84
N ASP A 205 -0.10 19.27 5.71
CA ASP A 205 -0.65 20.54 5.23
C ASP A 205 -0.53 21.68 6.26
N ASN A 206 -0.33 21.36 7.53
CA ASN A 206 -0.07 22.33 8.57
C ASN A 206 1.39 22.82 8.52
N LYS A 207 1.60 24.02 7.98
CA LYS A 207 2.92 24.68 7.87
C LYS A 207 3.61 24.77 9.24
N GLY A 208 4.83 24.25 9.32
CA GLY A 208 5.72 24.40 10.49
C GLY A 208 5.84 23.19 11.41
N ALA A 209 5.13 22.13 11.18
CA ALA A 209 4.99 21.04 12.13
C ALA A 209 5.84 19.81 11.84
N GLY A 210 7.14 19.97 11.61
CA GLY A 210 8.05 18.82 11.45
C GLY A 210 8.06 18.21 10.06
N ARG A 211 8.77 17.09 9.90
CA ARG A 211 8.87 16.36 8.64
C ARG A 211 8.21 15.02 8.80
N TYR A 212 7.36 14.65 7.85
CA TYR A 212 6.57 13.42 7.84
C TYR A 212 6.97 12.54 6.64
N LEU A 213 7.12 11.25 6.87
CA LEU A 213 7.35 10.24 5.83
C LEU A 213 6.55 8.99 6.19
N ARG A 214 6.00 8.32 5.17
CA ARG A 214 5.25 7.07 5.33
C ARG A 214 5.70 6.01 4.33
N TYR A 215 5.80 4.79 4.81
CA TYR A 215 5.96 3.60 3.99
C TYR A 215 4.89 2.58 4.41
N MET A 216 3.77 2.52 3.69
CA MET A 216 2.56 1.79 4.06
C MET A 216 2.07 2.21 5.47
N ASP A 217 2.08 1.31 6.43
CA ASP A 217 1.72 1.49 7.84
C ASP A 217 2.85 2.04 8.71
N ASP A 218 4.09 1.98 8.23
CA ASP A 218 5.28 2.50 8.91
C ASP A 218 5.43 4.02 8.71
N ILE A 219 5.36 4.79 9.79
CA ILE A 219 5.39 6.26 9.79
C ILE A 219 6.59 6.78 10.55
N VAL A 220 7.28 7.76 9.96
CA VAL A 220 8.38 8.50 10.60
C VAL A 220 8.05 9.99 10.62
N ILE A 221 8.20 10.63 11.81
CA ILE A 221 8.05 12.08 11.95
C ILE A 221 9.30 12.63 12.63
N LEU A 222 9.90 13.67 12.05
CA LEU A 222 11.05 14.37 12.61
C LEU A 222 10.58 15.67 13.29
N ALA A 223 11.08 15.95 14.49
CA ALA A 223 10.73 17.11 15.28
C ALA A 223 11.97 17.75 15.95
N PRO A 224 11.97 19.08 16.21
CA PRO A 224 13.12 19.80 16.79
C PRO A 224 13.29 19.56 18.28
N SER A 225 12.28 19.06 18.98
CA SER A 225 12.33 18.78 20.41
C SER A 225 11.46 17.59 20.78
N LYS A 226 11.73 17.00 21.95
CA LYS A 226 10.92 15.89 22.50
C LYS A 226 9.46 16.31 22.70
N GLN A 227 9.22 17.55 23.16
CA GLN A 227 7.89 18.11 23.36
C GLN A 227 7.12 18.20 22.02
N GLN A 228 7.77 18.71 20.97
CA GLN A 228 7.17 18.77 19.63
C GLN A 228 6.92 17.37 19.07
N ALA A 229 7.81 16.42 19.33
CA ALA A 229 7.60 15.02 18.93
C ALA A 229 6.36 14.42 19.60
N HIS A 230 6.14 14.66 20.91
CA HIS A 230 4.92 14.23 21.61
C HIS A 230 3.66 14.89 21.02
N LYS A 231 3.71 16.21 20.76
CA LYS A 231 2.58 16.91 20.13
C LYS A 231 2.21 16.30 18.78
N ARG A 232 3.20 15.99 17.96
CA ARG A 232 3.00 15.36 16.64
C ARG A 232 2.50 13.92 16.75
N LEU A 233 2.99 13.16 17.73
CA LEU A 233 2.48 11.81 17.99
C LEU A 233 1.01 11.84 18.42
N ASN A 234 0.62 12.76 19.31
CA ASN A 234 -0.78 12.89 19.73
C ASN A 234 -1.69 13.28 18.56
N GLN A 235 -1.23 14.17 17.68
CA GLN A 235 -1.94 14.51 16.45
C GLN A 235 -2.10 13.28 15.56
N LEU A 236 -1.02 12.56 15.29
CA LEU A 236 -1.06 11.33 14.49
C LEU A 236 -2.03 10.30 15.10
N ALA A 237 -1.99 10.10 16.42
CA ALA A 237 -2.88 9.16 17.11
C ALA A 237 -4.37 9.54 16.92
N GLY A 238 -4.69 10.83 16.98
CA GLY A 238 -6.04 11.33 16.72
C GLY A 238 -6.49 11.07 15.28
N GLU A 239 -5.63 11.34 14.29
CA GLU A 239 -5.95 11.13 12.87
C GLU A 239 -6.10 9.65 12.51
N ILE A 240 -5.25 8.79 13.09
CA ILE A 240 -5.34 7.34 12.93
C ILE A 240 -6.62 6.80 13.57
N ALA A 241 -6.96 7.25 14.79
CA ALA A 241 -8.20 6.86 15.47
C ALA A 241 -9.44 7.32 14.71
N TYR A 242 -9.44 8.52 14.14
CA TYR A 242 -10.53 9.02 13.31
C TYR A 242 -10.75 8.16 12.05
N SER A 243 -9.69 7.52 11.55
CA SER A 243 -9.78 6.56 10.43
C SER A 243 -10.19 5.15 10.87
N GLY A 244 -10.62 4.96 12.13
CA GLY A 244 -10.98 3.65 12.68
C GLY A 244 -9.80 2.73 12.97
N LEU A 245 -8.56 3.24 12.91
CA LEU A 245 -7.33 2.48 13.08
C LEU A 245 -6.69 2.76 14.44
N LYS A 246 -5.68 1.95 14.81
CA LYS A 246 -4.95 2.10 16.08
C LYS A 246 -3.45 2.05 15.85
N LEU A 247 -2.71 2.91 16.55
CA LEU A 247 -1.25 2.84 16.57
C LEU A 247 -0.79 1.60 17.35
N ASN A 248 0.30 1.02 16.89
CA ASN A 248 0.96 -0.08 17.57
C ASN A 248 1.56 0.40 18.91
N PRO A 249 1.42 -0.36 20.02
CA PRO A 249 2.03 -0.04 21.31
C PRO A 249 3.57 0.14 21.27
N LYS A 250 4.25 -0.38 20.24
CA LYS A 250 5.69 -0.19 20.00
C LYS A 250 6.04 1.19 19.48
N THR A 251 5.06 2.05 19.21
CA THR A 251 5.27 3.45 18.80
C THR A 251 6.14 4.16 19.84
N CYS A 252 7.23 4.80 19.40
CA CYS A 252 8.21 5.39 20.28
C CYS A 252 8.74 6.73 19.77
N ILE A 253 9.29 7.51 20.72
CA ILE A 253 10.03 8.74 20.45
C ILE A 253 11.47 8.54 20.91
N LYS A 254 12.43 8.78 20.01
CA LYS A 254 13.86 8.67 20.33
C LYS A 254 14.67 9.79 19.65
N PRO A 255 15.86 10.12 20.16
CA PRO A 255 16.74 11.03 19.44
C PRO A 255 17.25 10.38 18.14
N ALA A 256 17.35 11.18 17.07
CA ALA A 256 17.84 10.69 15.77
C ALA A 256 19.31 10.22 15.81
N SER A 257 20.07 10.64 16.82
CA SER A 257 21.45 10.17 17.05
C SER A 257 21.54 8.66 17.31
N ALA A 258 20.47 8.06 17.83
CA ALA A 258 20.39 6.60 18.03
C ALA A 258 20.18 5.82 16.70
N GLY A 259 19.98 6.53 15.57
CA GLY A 259 19.59 5.94 14.30
C GLY A 259 18.09 5.70 14.19
N VAL A 260 17.59 5.76 12.96
CA VAL A 260 16.18 5.57 12.63
C VAL A 260 16.02 4.24 11.92
N ASP A 261 15.32 3.30 12.57
CA ASP A 261 14.98 2.01 11.96
C ASP A 261 13.73 2.18 11.12
N TRP A 262 13.83 2.06 9.80
CA TRP A 262 12.71 2.22 8.89
C TRP A 262 12.93 1.44 7.60
N CYS A 263 11.89 0.81 7.07
CA CYS A 263 11.95 0.02 5.84
C CYS A 263 13.07 -1.05 5.83
N GLY A 264 13.41 -1.62 7.00
CA GLY A 264 14.46 -2.63 7.13
C GLY A 264 15.90 -2.09 7.20
N TYR A 265 16.07 -0.77 7.27
CA TYR A 265 17.38 -0.12 7.38
C TYR A 265 17.45 0.74 8.64
N ARG A 266 18.67 0.86 9.21
CA ARG A 266 18.95 1.85 10.23
C ARG A 266 19.67 3.04 9.61
N THR A 267 19.05 4.21 9.67
CA THR A 267 19.50 5.41 8.95
C THR A 267 19.95 6.50 9.91
N TRP A 268 21.10 7.11 9.64
CA TRP A 268 21.59 8.31 10.30
C TRP A 268 21.69 9.47 9.30
N SER A 269 21.83 10.68 9.82
CA SER A 269 22.06 11.85 8.97
C SER A 269 23.37 11.76 8.16
N THR A 270 24.34 11.03 8.63
CA THR A 270 25.70 10.90 8.03
C THR A 270 25.82 9.69 7.12
N HIS A 271 25.22 8.56 7.47
CA HIS A 271 25.39 7.29 6.76
C HIS A 271 24.17 6.38 6.89
N ILE A 272 24.11 5.39 6.01
CA ILE A 272 23.18 4.28 6.03
C ILE A 272 24.06 3.03 5.94
N PRO A 273 24.27 2.28 7.02
CA PRO A 273 25.01 1.02 6.93
C PRO A 273 24.20 0.01 6.13
N VAL A 274 24.89 -0.79 5.34
CA VAL A 274 24.28 -1.95 4.67
C VAL A 274 23.86 -2.92 5.78
N SER A 275 22.58 -3.20 5.88
CA SER A 275 22.10 -4.19 6.86
C SER A 275 22.62 -5.57 6.48
N TYR A 276 23.20 -6.29 7.44
CA TYR A 276 23.67 -7.67 7.26
C TYR A 276 22.56 -8.63 6.78
N THR A 277 21.30 -8.32 6.98
CA THR A 277 20.17 -9.10 6.49
C THR A 277 20.04 -9.08 4.96
N HIS A 278 20.68 -8.15 4.26
CA HIS A 278 20.73 -8.12 2.79
C HIS A 278 22.03 -8.72 2.20
N LEU A 279 22.99 -9.08 3.04
CA LEU A 279 24.25 -9.71 2.59
C LEU A 279 24.15 -11.23 2.41
N THR A 280 23.12 -11.85 2.91
CA THR A 280 22.79 -13.24 2.55
C THR A 280 21.99 -13.23 1.26
N LEU A 281 22.65 -13.11 0.12
CA LEU A 281 22.10 -13.62 -1.13
C LEU A 281 21.75 -15.09 -0.88
N PRO A 282 20.51 -15.53 -1.16
CA PRO A 282 20.25 -16.95 -1.19
C PRO A 282 21.11 -17.51 -2.33
N THR A 283 22.22 -18.14 -1.99
CA THR A 283 22.92 -19.05 -2.88
C THR A 283 21.95 -20.20 -3.15
N LYS A 284 21.07 -20.05 -4.10
CA LYS A 284 20.41 -21.17 -4.73
C LYS A 284 21.53 -21.98 -5.39
N ARG A 285 21.99 -23.02 -4.71
CA ARG A 285 22.59 -24.15 -5.40
C ARG A 285 21.55 -24.66 -6.38
N ILE A 286 21.81 -24.44 -7.66
CA ILE A 286 21.18 -25.17 -8.75
C ILE A 286 21.77 -26.58 -8.63
N VAL A 287 20.97 -27.55 -8.27
CA VAL A 287 21.16 -28.96 -8.54
C VAL A 287 20.01 -29.38 -9.43
#